data_861a29318e5e932274f69698c47dd819
#
_entry.id   861a29318e5e932274f69698c47dd819
#
_cell.length_a   1.000
_cell.length_b   1.000
_cell.length_c   1.000
_cell.angle_alpha   90.00
_cell.angle_beta   90.00
_cell.angle_gamma   90.00
#
_symmetry.space_group_name_H-M   'P 1'
#
loop_
_entity.id
_entity.type
_entity.pdbx_description
1 polymer ?
#
loop_
_entity_poly.entity_id
_entity_poly.type
_entity_poly.pdbx_seq_one_letter_code
_entity_poly.pdbx_strand_id
1 'polypeptide(L)'
;MTKNDTKEALLNKLGTEIASGFRVLKERELARFNDEAQFDFGGESEILREFYIFADTVAGDLWLASLKDGKVAFYDHDDGDLCASNLVKFDLDIAGWLEIAQTFKKFETIDEPNAEQIAEFKQAVSAVCPQILEIWDI
;
A
#
# COMPACT_ATOMS: atom_id res chain seq x y z
N MET A 1 11.73 -0.98 -14.31
CA MET A 1 12.17 -0.14 -13.18
C MET A 1 13.11 -0.92 -12.28
N THR A 2 14.25 -0.36 -11.95
CA THR A 2 15.23 -0.99 -11.06
C THR A 2 14.85 -0.80 -9.60
N LYS A 3 15.50 -1.56 -8.69
CA LYS A 3 15.28 -1.37 -7.25
C LYS A 3 15.64 0.04 -6.79
N ASN A 4 16.68 0.64 -7.40
CA ASN A 4 17.10 2.01 -7.06
C ASN A 4 16.05 3.03 -7.50
N ASP A 5 15.46 2.85 -8.68
CA ASP A 5 14.41 3.74 -9.18
C ASP A 5 13.17 3.67 -8.30
N THR A 6 12.79 2.47 -7.84
CA THR A 6 11.66 2.28 -6.95
C THR A 6 11.90 2.94 -5.59
N LYS A 7 13.10 2.76 -5.03
CA LYS A 7 13.48 3.36 -3.76
C LYS A 7 13.46 4.89 -3.85
N GLU A 8 14.04 5.43 -4.92
CA GLU A 8 14.07 6.87 -5.16
C GLU A 8 12.67 7.44 -5.32
N ALA A 9 11.82 6.75 -6.09
CA ALA A 9 10.43 7.17 -6.29
C ALA A 9 9.67 7.20 -4.97
N LEU A 10 9.88 6.21 -4.10
CA LEU A 10 9.26 6.18 -2.78
C LEU A 10 9.76 7.32 -1.90
N LEU A 11 11.08 7.57 -1.89
CA LEU A 11 11.68 8.64 -1.10
C LEU A 11 11.14 10.01 -1.52
N ASN A 12 10.86 10.21 -2.79
CA ASN A 12 10.29 11.46 -3.31
C ASN A 12 8.84 11.67 -2.89
N LYS A 13 8.19 10.62 -2.37
CA LYS A 13 6.78 10.68 -1.96
C LYS A 13 6.59 10.60 -0.45
N LEU A 14 7.65 10.63 0.33
CA LEU A 14 7.55 10.54 1.79
C LEU A 14 6.57 11.58 2.35
N GLY A 15 5.62 11.10 3.14
CA GLY A 15 4.59 11.94 3.76
C GLY A 15 3.48 12.38 2.82
N THR A 16 3.46 11.89 1.59
CA THR A 16 2.47 12.27 0.60
C THR A 16 1.31 11.28 0.57
N GLU A 17 0.08 11.79 0.70
CA GLU A 17 -1.11 11.02 0.36
C GLU A 17 -1.31 11.15 -1.16
N ILE A 18 -0.91 10.12 -1.89
CA ILE A 18 -1.00 10.11 -3.36
C ILE A 18 -2.47 10.06 -3.77
N ALA A 19 -3.24 9.20 -3.11
CA ALA A 19 -4.68 9.04 -3.32
C ALA A 19 -5.28 8.54 -2.02
N SER A 20 -6.60 8.54 -1.89
CA SER A 20 -7.27 7.98 -0.72
C SER A 20 -6.90 6.51 -0.56
N GLY A 21 -6.34 6.16 0.59
CA GLY A 21 -5.86 4.81 0.87
C GLY A 21 -4.42 4.55 0.46
N PHE A 22 -3.70 5.55 -0.07
CA PHE A 22 -2.32 5.40 -0.57
C PHE A 22 -1.45 6.55 -0.07
N ARG A 23 -1.13 6.56 1.24
CA ARG A 23 -0.26 7.56 1.84
C ARG A 23 1.11 6.95 2.15
N VAL A 24 2.16 7.49 1.55
CA VAL A 24 3.54 7.10 1.86
C VAL A 24 3.91 7.71 3.21
N LEU A 25 4.44 6.91 4.13
CA LEU A 25 4.78 7.35 5.48
C LEU A 25 5.92 8.38 5.45
N LYS A 26 5.92 9.29 6.43
CA LYS A 26 7.02 10.21 6.66
C LYS A 26 8.21 9.42 7.20
N GLU A 27 9.42 9.97 7.02
CA GLU A 27 10.65 9.31 7.48
C GLU A 27 10.57 8.91 8.96
N ARG A 28 10.05 9.80 9.80
CA ARG A 28 9.87 9.54 11.23
C ARG A 28 8.90 8.39 11.49
N GLU A 29 7.83 8.32 10.72
CA GLU A 29 6.83 7.27 10.85
C GLU A 29 7.37 5.92 10.37
N LEU A 30 8.17 5.93 9.29
CA LEU A 30 8.85 4.71 8.80
C LEU A 30 9.72 4.12 9.90
N ALA A 31 10.52 4.95 10.56
CA ALA A 31 11.40 4.49 11.63
C ALA A 31 10.60 3.93 12.80
N ARG A 32 9.55 4.65 13.23
CA ARG A 32 8.73 4.24 14.38
C ARG A 32 7.94 2.95 14.10
N PHE A 33 7.29 2.86 12.94
CA PHE A 33 6.43 1.72 12.61
C PHE A 33 7.23 0.43 12.41
N ASN A 34 8.49 0.54 12.01
CA ASN A 34 9.34 -0.61 11.77
C ASN A 34 10.28 -0.93 12.94
N ASP A 35 10.12 -0.23 14.06
CA ASP A 35 10.86 -0.49 15.30
C ASP A 35 10.02 -1.35 16.24
N GLU A 36 10.40 -2.62 16.37
CA GLU A 36 9.69 -3.59 17.21
C GLU A 36 9.57 -3.14 18.68
N ALA A 37 10.50 -2.33 19.16
CA ALA A 37 10.51 -1.87 20.55
C ALA A 37 9.55 -0.71 20.80
N GLN A 38 9.18 0.02 19.76
CA GLN A 38 8.37 1.25 19.87
C GLN A 38 6.94 1.11 19.35
N PHE A 39 6.66 0.10 18.56
CA PHE A 39 5.36 -0.04 17.91
C PHE A 39 4.80 -1.44 18.10
N ASP A 40 3.67 -1.51 18.82
CA ASP A 40 2.97 -2.75 19.09
C ASP A 40 1.52 -2.64 18.57
N PHE A 41 1.17 -3.52 17.64
CA PHE A 41 -0.19 -3.61 17.09
C PHE A 41 -1.04 -4.64 17.83
N GLY A 42 -0.59 -5.10 19.00
CA GLY A 42 -1.26 -6.17 19.74
C GLY A 42 -0.98 -7.56 19.19
N GLY A 43 -0.19 -7.66 18.14
CA GLY A 43 0.18 -8.91 17.50
C GLY A 43 1.64 -9.24 17.69
N GLU A 44 2.17 -10.04 16.77
CA GLU A 44 3.55 -10.50 16.83
C GLU A 44 4.50 -9.49 16.19
N SER A 45 5.48 -8.98 16.94
CA SER A 45 6.52 -8.11 16.39
C SER A 45 7.37 -8.82 15.34
N GLU A 46 7.30 -10.15 15.28
CA GLU A 46 7.99 -10.95 14.27
C GLU A 46 7.64 -10.57 12.84
N ILE A 47 6.45 -10.00 12.62
CA ILE A 47 6.05 -9.53 11.29
C ILE A 47 7.07 -8.54 10.72
N LEU A 48 7.70 -7.72 11.57
CA LEU A 48 8.67 -6.73 11.15
C LEU A 48 10.01 -7.32 10.73
N ARG A 49 10.21 -8.62 10.95
CA ARG A 49 11.40 -9.34 10.46
C ARG A 49 11.22 -9.80 9.02
N GLU A 50 9.99 -9.94 8.58
CA GLU A 50 9.63 -10.43 7.25
C GLU A 50 9.09 -9.34 6.34
N PHE A 51 8.53 -8.28 6.91
CA PHE A 51 7.86 -7.22 6.18
C PHE A 51 8.30 -5.84 6.68
N TYR A 52 8.28 -4.88 5.75
CA TYR A 52 8.58 -3.48 6.03
C TYR A 52 7.33 -2.64 5.78
N ILE A 53 6.91 -1.85 6.77
CA ILE A 53 5.75 -0.97 6.65
C ILE A 53 6.19 0.30 5.93
N PHE A 54 5.61 0.59 4.77
CA PHE A 54 6.03 1.75 3.96
C PHE A 54 4.92 2.78 3.73
N ALA A 55 3.66 2.39 3.91
CA ALA A 55 2.52 3.28 3.64
C ALA A 55 1.33 2.89 4.52
N ASP A 56 0.34 3.78 4.60
CA ASP A 56 -0.91 3.51 5.29
C ASP A 56 -2.10 4.11 4.52
N THR A 57 -3.29 3.92 5.06
CA THR A 57 -4.53 4.45 4.47
C THR A 57 -5.02 5.71 5.18
N VAL A 58 -4.30 6.16 6.22
CA VAL A 58 -4.73 7.23 7.13
C VAL A 58 -5.84 6.76 8.09
N ALA A 59 -6.56 5.69 7.73
CA ALA A 59 -7.65 5.12 8.55
C ALA A 59 -7.18 4.02 9.52
N GLY A 60 -5.88 3.74 9.58
CA GLY A 60 -5.29 2.73 10.46
C GLY A 60 -4.82 1.46 9.78
N ASP A 61 -5.13 1.28 8.49
CA ASP A 61 -4.67 0.14 7.71
C ASP A 61 -3.25 0.40 7.22
N LEU A 62 -2.50 -0.67 6.96
CA LEU A 62 -1.09 -0.58 6.61
C LEU A 62 -0.78 -1.28 5.29
N TRP A 63 0.16 -0.70 4.54
CA TRP A 63 0.78 -1.33 3.39
C TRP A 63 2.19 -1.76 3.77
N LEU A 64 2.53 -3.00 3.47
CA LEU A 64 3.83 -3.57 3.80
C LEU A 64 4.49 -4.14 2.53
N ALA A 65 5.80 -4.26 2.56
CA ALA A 65 6.55 -4.92 1.49
C ALA A 65 7.36 -6.05 2.10
N SER A 66 7.35 -7.21 1.45
CA SER A 66 8.14 -8.36 1.89
C SER A 66 9.63 -8.07 1.73
N LEU A 67 10.41 -8.32 2.78
CA LEU A 67 11.86 -8.17 2.75
C LEU A 67 12.50 -9.24 1.88
N LYS A 68 11.79 -10.34 1.62
CA LYS A 68 12.29 -11.45 0.82
C LYS A 68 12.20 -11.20 -0.68
N ASP A 69 11.04 -10.74 -1.16
CA ASP A 69 10.78 -10.61 -2.59
C ASP A 69 10.25 -9.23 -3.01
N GLY A 70 10.06 -8.33 -2.06
CA GLY A 70 9.57 -6.97 -2.34
C GLY A 70 8.09 -6.88 -2.66
N LYS A 71 7.35 -7.98 -2.54
CA LYS A 71 5.92 -7.97 -2.84
C LYS A 71 5.12 -7.29 -1.74
N VAL A 72 4.08 -6.58 -2.17
CA VAL A 72 3.24 -5.77 -1.31
C VAL A 72 2.17 -6.62 -0.62
N ALA A 73 1.90 -6.29 0.64
CA ALA A 73 0.81 -6.87 1.41
C ALA A 73 0.02 -5.75 2.08
N PHE A 74 -1.22 -6.05 2.43
CA PHE A 74 -2.13 -5.10 3.07
C PHE A 74 -2.64 -5.67 4.39
N TYR A 75 -2.65 -4.82 5.43
CA TYR A 75 -3.20 -5.14 6.73
C TYR A 75 -4.39 -4.25 7.01
N ASP A 76 -5.58 -4.86 7.18
CA ASP A 76 -6.79 -4.17 7.62
C ASP A 76 -6.84 -4.27 9.15
N HIS A 77 -6.84 -3.13 9.83
CA HIS A 77 -6.83 -3.09 11.30
C HIS A 77 -8.08 -3.71 11.93
N ASP A 78 -9.15 -3.88 11.16
CA ASP A 78 -10.39 -4.53 11.62
C ASP A 78 -10.31 -6.07 11.54
N ASP A 79 -9.28 -6.62 10.90
CA ASP A 79 -9.13 -8.06 10.70
C ASP A 79 -8.36 -8.77 11.83
N GLY A 80 -8.09 -8.07 12.92
CA GLY A 80 -7.37 -8.63 14.07
C GLY A 80 -5.96 -8.09 14.21
N ASP A 81 -5.10 -8.86 14.86
CA ASP A 81 -3.72 -8.44 15.13
C ASP A 81 -2.86 -8.40 13.87
N LEU A 82 -1.83 -7.57 13.89
CA LEU A 82 -0.86 -7.51 12.81
C LEU A 82 0.03 -8.75 12.85
N CYS A 83 -0.31 -9.75 12.06
CA CYS A 83 0.46 -10.97 11.91
C CYS A 83 0.32 -11.48 10.47
N ALA A 84 1.19 -12.41 10.08
CA ALA A 84 1.26 -12.89 8.70
C ALA A 84 -0.06 -13.47 8.20
N SER A 85 -0.83 -14.14 9.07
CA SER A 85 -2.09 -14.76 8.69
C SER A 85 -3.20 -13.74 8.41
N ASN A 86 -3.05 -12.51 8.89
CA ASN A 86 -4.04 -11.43 8.69
C ASN A 86 -3.65 -10.47 7.56
N LEU A 87 -2.60 -10.78 6.81
CA LEU A 87 -2.19 -9.98 5.67
C LEU A 87 -2.82 -10.49 4.38
N VAL A 88 -3.25 -9.57 3.54
CA VAL A 88 -3.64 -9.87 2.16
C VAL A 88 -2.40 -9.65 1.29
N LYS A 89 -1.90 -10.71 0.67
CA LYS A 89 -0.67 -10.66 -0.13
C LYS A 89 -1.02 -10.50 -1.60
N PHE A 90 -0.29 -9.59 -2.27
CA PHE A 90 -0.51 -9.29 -3.68
C PHE A 90 0.69 -9.70 -4.52
N ASP A 91 0.45 -10.05 -5.77
CA ASP A 91 1.51 -10.21 -6.76
C ASP A 91 1.83 -8.83 -7.35
N LEU A 92 2.47 -7.99 -6.54
CA LEU A 92 2.64 -6.57 -6.79
C LEU A 92 3.87 -6.07 -6.04
N ASP A 93 4.74 -5.33 -6.70
CA ASP A 93 5.86 -4.67 -6.03
C ASP A 93 5.53 -3.20 -5.72
N ILE A 94 6.46 -2.48 -5.08
CA ILE A 94 6.26 -1.07 -4.73
C ILE A 94 6.09 -0.21 -5.98
N ALA A 95 6.81 -0.52 -7.06
CA ALA A 95 6.67 0.21 -8.31
C ALA A 95 5.24 0.10 -8.87
N GLY A 96 4.69 -1.11 -8.87
CA GLY A 96 3.29 -1.34 -9.25
C GLY A 96 2.30 -0.67 -8.31
N TRP A 97 2.59 -0.69 -7.01
CA TRP A 97 1.77 -0.01 -6.01
C TRP A 97 1.70 1.50 -6.26
N LEU A 98 2.84 2.12 -6.59
CA LEU A 98 2.90 3.55 -6.92
C LEU A 98 2.09 3.84 -8.20
N GLU A 99 2.17 2.97 -9.18
CA GLU A 99 1.40 3.08 -10.43
C GLU A 99 -0.11 3.02 -10.16
N ILE A 100 -0.53 2.09 -9.31
CA ILE A 100 -1.94 1.97 -8.90
C ILE A 100 -2.37 3.23 -8.15
N ALA A 101 -1.54 3.72 -7.22
CA ALA A 101 -1.84 4.93 -6.46
C ALA A 101 -2.07 6.13 -7.39
N GLN A 102 -1.25 6.29 -8.43
CA GLN A 102 -1.43 7.35 -9.42
C GLN A 102 -2.72 7.18 -10.22
N THR A 103 -3.07 5.93 -10.53
CA THR A 103 -4.32 5.63 -11.23
C THR A 103 -5.53 6.02 -10.38
N PHE A 104 -5.52 5.71 -9.10
CA PHE A 104 -6.55 6.13 -8.15
C PHE A 104 -6.63 7.65 -8.05
N LYS A 105 -5.49 8.33 -8.02
CA LYS A 105 -5.43 9.78 -7.98
C LYS A 105 -6.12 10.41 -9.18
N LYS A 106 -5.84 9.92 -10.37
CA LYS A 106 -6.47 10.42 -11.59
C LYS A 106 -7.98 10.22 -11.56
N PHE A 107 -8.42 9.05 -11.09
CA PHE A 107 -9.84 8.75 -10.99
C PHE A 107 -10.55 9.66 -9.98
N GLU A 108 -9.92 9.95 -8.85
CA GLU A 108 -10.48 10.82 -7.81
C GLU A 108 -10.70 12.26 -8.29
N THR A 109 -9.99 12.70 -9.33
CA THR A 109 -10.18 14.05 -9.89
C THR A 109 -11.39 14.15 -10.78
N ILE A 110 -12.00 13.04 -11.15
CA ILE A 110 -13.18 13.01 -12.00
C ILE A 110 -14.42 13.21 -11.12
N ASP A 111 -15.17 14.27 -11.40
CA ASP A 111 -16.42 14.53 -10.72
C ASP A 111 -17.53 13.73 -11.41
N GLU A 112 -18.25 12.91 -10.65
CA GLU A 112 -19.33 12.06 -11.16
C GLU A 112 -18.90 11.20 -12.38
N PRO A 113 -17.96 10.26 -12.19
CA PRO A 113 -17.48 9.44 -13.30
C PRO A 113 -18.60 8.60 -13.92
N ASN A 114 -18.61 8.55 -15.25
CA ASN A 114 -19.58 7.73 -15.98
C ASN A 114 -19.13 6.26 -16.05
N ALA A 115 -19.99 5.40 -16.60
CA ALA A 115 -19.72 3.97 -16.66
C ALA A 115 -18.45 3.64 -17.45
N GLU A 116 -18.17 4.38 -18.52
CA GLU A 116 -16.97 4.19 -19.34
C GLU A 116 -15.70 4.54 -18.56
N GLN A 117 -15.72 5.65 -17.83
CA GLN A 117 -14.59 6.08 -17.00
C GLN A 117 -14.33 5.11 -15.88
N ILE A 118 -15.37 4.58 -15.25
CA ILE A 118 -15.24 3.54 -14.21
C ILE A 118 -14.62 2.28 -14.81
N ALA A 119 -15.08 1.86 -15.99
CA ALA A 119 -14.55 0.67 -16.67
C ALA A 119 -13.07 0.84 -17.04
N GLU A 120 -12.68 2.01 -17.56
CA GLU A 120 -11.30 2.33 -17.88
C GLU A 120 -10.40 2.29 -16.64
N PHE A 121 -10.89 2.85 -15.53
CA PHE A 121 -10.17 2.84 -14.25
C PHE A 121 -9.94 1.41 -13.77
N LYS A 122 -10.99 0.59 -13.75
CA LYS A 122 -10.89 -0.81 -13.33
C LYS A 122 -9.94 -1.61 -14.22
N GLN A 123 -9.96 -1.35 -15.51
CA GLN A 123 -9.08 -2.00 -16.46
C GLN A 123 -7.61 -1.61 -16.20
N ALA A 124 -7.35 -0.34 -15.95
CA ALA A 124 -6.00 0.15 -15.66
C ALA A 124 -5.44 -0.47 -14.37
N VAL A 125 -6.26 -0.56 -13.32
CA VAL A 125 -5.85 -1.21 -12.07
C VAL A 125 -5.63 -2.70 -12.29
N SER A 126 -6.52 -3.38 -12.99
CA SER A 126 -6.42 -4.81 -13.28
C SER A 126 -5.20 -5.17 -14.10
N ALA A 127 -4.74 -4.27 -14.97
CA ALA A 127 -3.53 -4.49 -15.76
C ALA A 127 -2.27 -4.57 -14.88
N VAL A 128 -2.29 -3.92 -13.70
CA VAL A 128 -1.18 -3.96 -12.76
C VAL A 128 -1.41 -5.06 -11.70
N CYS A 129 -2.56 -5.06 -11.05
CA CYS A 129 -2.90 -6.06 -10.04
C CYS A 129 -4.43 -6.13 -9.83
N PRO A 130 -5.11 -7.13 -10.42
CA PRO A 130 -6.57 -7.24 -10.29
C PRO A 130 -7.05 -7.49 -8.85
N GLN A 131 -6.20 -8.05 -8.00
CA GLN A 131 -6.53 -8.34 -6.60
C GLN A 131 -6.88 -7.08 -5.80
N ILE A 132 -6.36 -5.92 -6.20
CA ILE A 132 -6.66 -4.64 -5.54
C ILE A 132 -8.17 -4.34 -5.61
N LEU A 133 -8.81 -4.67 -6.71
CA LEU A 133 -10.24 -4.40 -6.91
C LEU A 133 -11.12 -5.28 -6.02
N GLU A 134 -10.59 -6.38 -5.50
CA GLU A 134 -11.32 -7.25 -4.58
C GLU A 134 -11.44 -6.63 -3.19
N ILE A 135 -10.52 -5.73 -2.84
CA ILE A 135 -10.49 -5.05 -1.55
C ILE A 135 -11.27 -3.74 -1.59
N TRP A 136 -11.14 -2.99 -2.67
CA TRP A 136 -11.84 -1.73 -2.85
C TRP A 136 -13.01 -1.91 -3.80
N ASP A 137 -14.20 -1.77 -3.23
CA ASP A 137 -15.45 -1.79 -3.98
C ASP A 137 -15.68 -0.41 -4.60
N ILE A 138 -15.70 -0.38 -5.91
CA ILE A 138 -15.85 0.87 -6.67
C ILE A 138 -17.12 0.84 -7.49
#